data_8a330c4257d265b7fbb1479045f61a7e
#
_entry.id   8a330c4257d265b7fbb1479045f61a7e
#
_cell.length_a   1.000
_cell.length_b   1.000
_cell.length_c   1.000
_cell.angle_alpha   90.00
_cell.angle_beta   90.00
_cell.angle_gamma   90.00
#
_symmetry.space_group_name_H-M   'P 1'
#
loop_
_entity.id
_entity.type
_entity.pdbx_description
1 polymer ?
#
loop_
_entity_poly.entity_id
_entity_poly.type
_entity_poly.pdbx_seq_one_letter_code
_entity_poly.pdbx_strand_id
1 'polypeptide(L)'
;MKKDPILNFTDSSTNTSFITTSLTQVGSSSLSGDSLGLITSTIDATNSSELTYSLVFNENTNISFNQNSNTPHTIVTGEVFSIIIGPSSKNITLIDPDNILLVDSDFDGVFETGITTFSASEVRYKYNPNPNGTTPYKLVANTIEKITFKHTLSNLTDASVFSGILSLTCFDIDTDNDGIVDSFDTDSDDDGCFDVTEAGFTDDNGDGVLGT
;
A
#
# COMPACT_ATOMS: atom_id res chain seq x y z
N MET A 1 21.97 15.32 -13.34
CA MET A 1 21.41 14.31 -12.41
C MET A 1 20.65 15.06 -11.33
N LYS A 2 19.33 15.04 -11.37
CA LYS A 2 18.51 15.58 -10.30
C LYS A 2 18.63 14.63 -9.11
N LYS A 3 18.93 15.16 -7.94
CA LYS A 3 19.06 14.37 -6.71
C LYS A 3 17.67 13.81 -6.39
N ASP A 4 17.55 12.49 -6.25
CA ASP A 4 16.30 11.84 -5.93
C ASP A 4 15.69 12.46 -4.67
N PRO A 5 14.40 12.82 -4.68
CA PRO A 5 13.76 13.29 -3.48
C PRO A 5 13.72 12.14 -2.46
N ILE A 6 14.38 12.33 -1.34
CA ILE A 6 14.27 11.41 -0.20
C ILE A 6 12.93 11.72 0.46
N LEU A 7 11.95 10.86 0.26
CA LEU A 7 10.70 10.91 1.01
C LEU A 7 10.94 10.20 2.33
N ASN A 8 11.15 10.96 3.38
CA ASN A 8 11.22 10.42 4.73
C ASN A 8 9.81 10.46 5.32
N PHE A 9 9.19 9.30 5.43
CA PHE A 9 8.00 9.14 6.24
C PHE A 9 8.44 8.62 7.61
N THR A 10 7.93 9.20 8.66
CA THR A 10 8.00 8.64 10.00
C THR A 10 6.57 8.46 10.47
N ASP A 11 6.15 7.22 10.64
CA ASP A 11 4.91 6.95 11.33
C ASP A 11 5.14 7.26 12.82
N SER A 12 4.36 8.19 13.34
CA SER A 12 4.47 8.62 14.74
C SER A 12 3.98 7.54 15.72
N SER A 13 3.24 6.54 15.25
CA SER A 13 2.75 5.44 16.10
C SER A 13 3.78 4.30 16.20
N THR A 14 4.50 4.00 15.13
CA THR A 14 5.47 2.89 15.06
C THR A 14 6.93 3.34 15.11
N ASN A 15 7.18 4.64 14.96
CA ASN A 15 8.53 5.22 14.79
C ASN A 15 9.34 4.60 13.63
N THR A 16 8.65 4.02 12.65
CA THR A 16 9.24 3.39 11.46
C THR A 16 9.58 4.46 10.43
N SER A 17 10.82 4.49 9.99
CA SER A 17 11.31 5.44 8.98
C SER A 17 11.35 4.79 7.60
N PHE A 18 10.86 5.48 6.58
CA PHE A 18 10.88 5.03 5.20
C PHE A 18 11.92 5.79 4.40
N ILE A 19 12.63 5.08 3.56
CA ILE A 19 13.63 5.66 2.65
C ILE A 19 13.22 5.29 1.22
N THR A 20 13.01 6.29 0.38
CA THR A 20 12.90 6.08 -1.06
C THR A 20 14.25 5.63 -1.58
N THR A 21 14.33 4.45 -2.16
CA THR A 21 15.61 3.87 -2.62
C THR A 21 15.85 4.05 -4.11
N SER A 22 14.81 4.26 -4.89
CA SER A 22 14.97 4.53 -6.32
C SER A 22 13.80 5.35 -6.87
N LEU A 23 14.13 6.38 -7.61
CA LEU A 23 13.19 7.11 -8.46
C LEU A 23 13.74 7.06 -9.88
N THR A 24 13.00 6.40 -10.78
CA THR A 24 13.29 6.46 -12.21
C THR A 24 12.28 7.41 -12.84
N GLN A 25 12.80 8.52 -13.34
CA GLN A 25 12.02 9.56 -13.97
C GLN A 25 12.37 9.62 -15.45
N VAL A 26 11.35 9.54 -16.30
CA VAL A 26 11.46 9.75 -17.73
C VAL A 26 10.61 10.97 -18.11
N GLY A 27 11.18 11.93 -18.80
CA GLY A 27 10.50 13.18 -19.16
C GLY A 27 10.38 14.18 -18.00
N SER A 28 9.35 15.01 -18.04
CA SER A 28 9.07 16.09 -17.05
C SER A 28 8.14 15.63 -15.94
N SER A 29 8.37 14.47 -15.35
CA SER A 29 7.58 13.98 -14.25
C SER A 29 8.11 14.46 -12.90
N SER A 30 7.24 14.54 -11.93
CA SER A 30 7.59 14.91 -10.55
C SER A 30 6.88 14.01 -9.56
N LEU A 31 7.52 13.82 -8.41
CA LEU A 31 6.98 13.12 -7.27
C LEU A 31 7.06 14.02 -6.05
N SER A 32 5.99 14.09 -5.30
CA SER A 32 5.96 14.70 -3.97
C SER A 32 5.26 13.80 -2.99
N GLY A 33 5.57 13.96 -1.71
CA GLY A 33 4.92 13.25 -0.63
C GLY A 33 5.05 14.03 0.66
N ASP A 34 4.23 13.70 1.65
CA ASP A 34 4.24 14.33 2.96
C ASP A 34 4.36 13.30 4.10
N SER A 35 4.46 13.80 5.32
CA SER A 35 4.58 12.98 6.54
C SER A 35 3.29 12.22 6.91
N LEU A 36 2.19 12.47 6.22
CA LEU A 36 0.91 11.80 6.41
C LEU A 36 0.67 10.68 5.39
N GLY A 37 1.70 10.36 4.58
CA GLY A 37 1.62 9.32 3.57
C GLY A 37 0.98 9.75 2.26
N LEU A 38 0.66 11.01 2.07
CA LEU A 38 0.17 11.52 0.80
C LEU A 38 1.29 11.47 -0.25
N ILE A 39 1.02 10.80 -1.35
CA ILE A 39 1.92 10.68 -2.49
C ILE A 39 1.23 11.28 -3.70
N THR A 40 1.90 12.21 -4.36
CA THR A 40 1.44 12.79 -5.61
C THR A 40 2.48 12.58 -6.70
N SER A 41 2.07 11.98 -7.81
CA SER A 41 2.89 11.84 -9.01
C SER A 41 2.29 12.65 -10.16
N THR A 42 3.12 13.42 -10.85
CA THR A 42 2.71 14.21 -12.00
C THR A 42 3.55 13.80 -13.21
N ILE A 43 2.90 13.39 -14.27
CA ILE A 43 3.53 13.10 -15.56
C ILE A 43 3.11 14.15 -16.58
N ASP A 44 4.10 14.76 -17.24
CA ASP A 44 3.88 15.74 -18.29
C ASP A 44 3.53 15.06 -19.63
N ALA A 45 2.65 15.71 -20.39
CA ALA A 45 2.13 15.24 -21.67
C ALA A 45 3.11 15.33 -22.86
N THR A 46 4.31 15.82 -22.67
CA THR A 46 5.21 16.11 -23.82
C THR A 46 5.87 14.90 -24.45
N ASN A 47 5.91 13.76 -23.73
CA ASN A 47 6.50 12.50 -24.19
C ASN A 47 5.89 11.32 -23.41
N SER A 48 5.97 10.10 -23.99
CA SER A 48 5.72 8.87 -23.25
C SER A 48 6.52 8.88 -21.96
N SER A 49 5.84 8.88 -20.83
CA SER A 49 6.48 9.10 -19.54
C SER A 49 6.14 7.98 -18.56
N GLU A 50 7.13 7.60 -17.80
CA GLU A 50 7.02 6.64 -16.72
C GLU A 50 7.63 7.23 -15.47
N LEU A 51 6.93 7.13 -14.37
CA LEU A 51 7.44 7.41 -13.04
C LEU A 51 7.43 6.12 -12.24
N THR A 52 8.58 5.70 -11.77
CA THR A 52 8.72 4.56 -10.88
C THR A 52 9.41 5.01 -9.62
N TYR A 53 8.85 4.64 -8.47
CA TYR A 53 9.52 4.82 -7.20
C TYR A 53 9.33 3.60 -6.31
N SER A 54 10.32 3.36 -5.47
CA SER A 54 10.31 2.27 -4.51
C SER A 54 10.54 2.80 -3.11
N LEU A 55 9.79 2.26 -2.17
CA LEU A 55 9.99 2.43 -0.74
C LEU A 55 10.50 1.12 -0.18
N VAL A 56 11.61 1.19 0.55
CA VAL A 56 12.16 0.07 1.32
C VAL A 56 11.97 0.39 2.78
N PHE A 57 11.47 -0.55 3.52
CA PHE A 57 11.19 -0.42 4.95
C PHE A 57 12.35 -1.02 5.75
N ASN A 58 12.68 -0.41 6.89
CA ASN A 58 13.73 -0.92 7.77
C ASN A 58 13.33 -2.22 8.47
N GLU A 59 12.03 -2.43 8.59
CA GLU A 59 11.40 -3.58 9.22
C GLU A 59 10.24 -4.04 8.36
N ASN A 60 9.83 -5.31 8.51
CA ASN A 60 8.61 -5.78 7.88
C ASN A 60 7.44 -4.93 8.35
N THR A 61 6.59 -4.51 7.43
CA THR A 61 5.47 -3.64 7.76
C THR A 61 4.21 -4.03 6.99
N ASN A 62 3.07 -3.71 7.57
CA ASN A 62 1.78 -3.82 6.90
C ASN A 62 1.45 -2.48 6.27
N ILE A 63 0.96 -2.51 5.05
CA ILE A 63 0.58 -1.30 4.33
C ILE A 63 -0.86 -1.36 3.85
N SER A 64 -1.46 -0.18 3.74
CA SER A 64 -2.58 0.02 2.84
C SER A 64 -2.31 1.21 1.93
N PHE A 65 -2.77 1.11 0.70
CA PHE A 65 -2.66 2.16 -0.30
C PHE A 65 -4.04 2.45 -0.89
N ASN A 66 -4.47 3.69 -0.81
CA ASN A 66 -5.80 4.11 -1.23
C ASN A 66 -5.72 5.34 -2.14
N GLN A 67 -6.72 5.52 -2.98
CA GLN A 67 -6.93 6.81 -3.63
C GLN A 67 -7.15 7.91 -2.58
N ASN A 68 -6.61 9.10 -2.82
CA ASN A 68 -6.95 10.27 -2.02
C ASN A 68 -8.39 10.70 -2.32
N SER A 69 -9.30 10.49 -1.38
CA SER A 69 -10.72 10.84 -1.54
C SER A 69 -10.96 12.35 -1.65
N ASN A 70 -10.03 13.17 -1.16
CA ASN A 70 -10.14 14.64 -1.25
C ASN A 70 -9.72 15.18 -2.63
N THR A 71 -9.05 14.35 -3.44
CA THR A 71 -8.63 14.71 -4.79
C THR A 71 -8.95 13.52 -5.72
N PRO A 72 -10.21 13.43 -6.20
CA PRO A 72 -10.59 12.39 -7.14
C PRO A 72 -9.69 12.41 -8.36
N HIS A 73 -9.29 11.21 -8.81
CA HIS A 73 -8.41 11.08 -9.96
C HIS A 73 -9.14 11.49 -11.25
N THR A 74 -8.49 12.36 -12.05
CA THR A 74 -8.97 12.68 -13.40
C THR A 74 -8.39 11.67 -14.36
N ILE A 75 -9.24 10.85 -14.97
CA ILE A 75 -8.83 9.78 -15.89
C ILE A 75 -8.22 10.37 -17.15
N VAL A 76 -7.02 9.90 -17.48
CA VAL A 76 -6.28 10.29 -18.69
C VAL A 76 -6.10 9.07 -19.59
N THR A 77 -6.34 9.25 -20.88
CA THR A 77 -6.19 8.16 -21.86
C THR A 77 -4.73 7.68 -21.93
N GLY A 78 -4.54 6.37 -21.88
CA GLY A 78 -3.20 5.76 -21.94
C GLY A 78 -2.43 5.72 -20.63
N GLU A 79 -3.11 6.01 -19.53
CA GLU A 79 -2.60 5.93 -18.17
C GLU A 79 -2.72 4.50 -17.63
N VAL A 80 -1.65 4.02 -17.01
CA VAL A 80 -1.59 2.71 -16.36
C VAL A 80 -0.80 2.81 -15.07
N PHE A 81 -1.27 2.15 -14.05
CA PHE A 81 -0.61 2.04 -12.74
C PHE A 81 -0.24 0.60 -12.44
N SER A 82 0.85 0.40 -11.71
CA SER A 82 1.20 -0.88 -11.08
C SER A 82 1.67 -0.67 -9.65
N ILE A 83 1.27 -1.57 -8.79
CA ILE A 83 1.81 -1.74 -7.44
C ILE A 83 2.49 -3.10 -7.40
N ILE A 84 3.78 -3.14 -7.07
CA ILE A 84 4.60 -4.35 -7.05
C ILE A 84 5.19 -4.52 -5.66
N ILE A 85 5.06 -5.71 -5.09
CA ILE A 85 5.69 -6.12 -3.83
C ILE A 85 6.91 -6.99 -4.15
N GLY A 86 8.04 -6.65 -3.59
CA GLY A 86 9.25 -7.40 -3.78
C GLY A 86 10.20 -7.31 -2.57
N PRO A 87 11.29 -8.08 -2.56
CA PRO A 87 11.70 -9.14 -3.49
C PRO A 87 11.03 -10.50 -3.22
N SER A 88 10.38 -10.70 -2.07
CA SER A 88 9.68 -11.93 -1.74
C SER A 88 8.24 -11.88 -2.26
N SER A 89 7.71 -13.03 -2.69
CA SER A 89 6.39 -13.19 -3.30
C SER A 89 5.24 -13.03 -2.28
N LYS A 90 5.13 -11.87 -1.67
CA LYS A 90 4.00 -11.51 -0.81
C LYS A 90 2.85 -11.01 -1.69
N ASN A 91 1.63 -11.29 -1.29
CA ASN A 91 0.47 -10.87 -2.08
C ASN A 91 0.01 -9.47 -1.68
N ILE A 92 -0.43 -8.71 -2.70
CA ILE A 92 -1.26 -7.54 -2.55
C ILE A 92 -2.70 -8.00 -2.71
N THR A 93 -3.58 -7.59 -1.82
CA THR A 93 -5.02 -7.79 -1.97
C THR A 93 -5.67 -6.48 -2.37
N LEU A 94 -6.34 -6.46 -3.51
CA LEU A 94 -7.24 -5.38 -3.92
C LEU A 94 -8.60 -5.61 -3.27
N ILE A 95 -9.16 -4.54 -2.70
CA ILE A 95 -10.56 -4.46 -2.24
C ILE A 95 -11.18 -3.28 -2.97
N ASP A 96 -12.09 -3.55 -3.91
CA ASP A 96 -12.72 -2.54 -4.78
C ASP A 96 -14.19 -2.90 -5.02
N PRO A 97 -15.07 -2.65 -4.04
CA PRO A 97 -16.47 -3.06 -4.11
C PRO A 97 -17.26 -2.34 -5.21
N ASP A 98 -16.85 -1.13 -5.58
CA ASP A 98 -17.54 -0.30 -6.55
C ASP A 98 -16.91 -0.32 -7.95
N ASN A 99 -15.91 -1.20 -8.17
CA ASN A 99 -15.17 -1.28 -9.43
C ASN A 99 -14.61 0.08 -9.87
N ILE A 100 -13.96 0.78 -8.97
CA ILE A 100 -13.25 2.04 -9.26
C ILE A 100 -12.10 1.78 -10.24
N LEU A 101 -11.53 0.57 -10.19
CA LEU A 101 -10.42 0.16 -11.04
C LEU A 101 -10.86 -0.86 -12.11
N LEU A 102 -10.17 -0.83 -13.22
CA LEU A 102 -10.08 -1.91 -14.19
C LEU A 102 -8.73 -2.59 -13.97
N VAL A 103 -8.70 -3.90 -13.84
CA VAL A 103 -7.50 -4.67 -13.49
C VAL A 103 -7.10 -5.57 -14.65
N ASP A 104 -5.83 -5.58 -14.98
CA ASP A 104 -5.22 -6.56 -15.89
C ASP A 104 -4.73 -7.74 -15.02
N SER A 105 -5.60 -8.73 -14.82
CA SER A 105 -5.41 -9.78 -13.81
C SER A 105 -4.54 -10.94 -14.31
N ASP A 106 -4.43 -11.12 -15.61
CA ASP A 106 -3.61 -12.16 -16.26
C ASP A 106 -2.40 -11.60 -17.03
N PHE A 107 -2.23 -10.27 -16.98
CA PHE A 107 -1.13 -9.53 -17.61
C PHE A 107 -1.09 -9.63 -19.15
N ASP A 108 -2.25 -9.81 -19.79
CA ASP A 108 -2.36 -9.85 -21.25
C ASP A 108 -2.50 -8.47 -21.90
N GLY A 109 -2.64 -7.41 -21.08
CA GLY A 109 -2.79 -6.03 -21.51
C GLY A 109 -4.24 -5.60 -21.69
N VAL A 110 -5.20 -6.50 -21.47
CA VAL A 110 -6.62 -6.19 -21.38
C VAL A 110 -6.98 -5.89 -19.93
N PHE A 111 -7.77 -4.86 -19.73
CA PHE A 111 -8.18 -4.43 -18.39
C PHE A 111 -9.65 -4.78 -18.17
N GLU A 112 -9.89 -5.72 -17.25
CA GLU A 112 -11.20 -6.28 -17.00
C GLU A 112 -12.01 -5.43 -16.01
N THR A 113 -13.34 -5.51 -16.18
CA THR A 113 -14.32 -5.02 -15.20
C THR A 113 -14.73 -6.15 -14.25
N GLY A 114 -15.23 -5.79 -13.07
CA GLY A 114 -15.79 -6.76 -12.12
C GLY A 114 -14.75 -7.50 -11.27
N ILE A 115 -13.49 -7.12 -11.35
CA ILE A 115 -12.44 -7.59 -10.45
C ILE A 115 -12.50 -6.75 -9.18
N THR A 116 -13.30 -7.17 -8.22
CA THR A 116 -13.51 -6.46 -6.95
C THR A 116 -12.57 -6.92 -5.84
N THR A 117 -12.00 -8.13 -5.97
CA THR A 117 -10.99 -8.68 -5.07
C THR A 117 -9.98 -9.47 -5.90
N PHE A 118 -8.71 -9.17 -5.69
CA PHE A 118 -7.61 -9.79 -6.42
C PHE A 118 -6.38 -9.83 -5.53
N SER A 119 -5.64 -10.95 -5.55
CA SER A 119 -4.40 -11.11 -4.78
C SER A 119 -3.27 -11.56 -5.68
N ALA A 120 -2.19 -10.78 -5.74
CA ALA A 120 -0.99 -11.08 -6.50
C ALA A 120 0.22 -10.31 -5.95
N SER A 121 1.43 -10.65 -6.43
CA SER A 121 2.64 -9.87 -6.15
C SER A 121 2.74 -8.57 -6.94
N GLU A 122 1.95 -8.42 -7.99
CA GLU A 122 1.76 -7.19 -8.76
C GLU A 122 0.27 -7.01 -9.05
N VAL A 123 -0.23 -5.80 -8.88
CA VAL A 123 -1.56 -5.36 -9.32
C VAL A 123 -1.37 -4.29 -10.38
N ARG A 124 -1.80 -4.56 -11.62
CA ARG A 124 -1.78 -3.61 -12.74
C ARG A 124 -3.19 -3.12 -13.00
N TYR A 125 -3.38 -1.80 -13.07
CA TYR A 125 -4.73 -1.25 -13.13
C TYR A 125 -4.81 0.10 -13.87
N LYS A 126 -6.03 0.46 -14.24
CA LYS A 126 -6.47 1.78 -14.69
C LYS A 126 -7.70 2.21 -13.88
N TYR A 127 -8.03 3.49 -13.94
CA TYR A 127 -9.32 3.95 -13.41
C TYR A 127 -10.46 3.61 -14.37
N ASN A 128 -11.57 3.13 -13.78
CA ASN A 128 -12.79 2.84 -14.51
C ASN A 128 -13.56 4.14 -14.78
N PRO A 129 -13.89 4.49 -16.04
CA PRO A 129 -14.68 5.67 -16.33
C PRO A 129 -16.15 5.55 -15.89
N ASN A 130 -16.61 4.35 -15.58
CA ASN A 130 -18.00 4.08 -15.19
C ASN A 130 -18.05 3.13 -13.97
N PRO A 131 -17.60 3.57 -12.79
CA PRO A 131 -17.66 2.75 -11.60
C PRO A 131 -19.10 2.56 -11.12
N ASN A 132 -19.34 1.50 -10.32
CA ASN A 132 -20.67 1.21 -9.77
C ASN A 132 -21.07 2.12 -8.59
N GLY A 133 -20.10 2.83 -8.02
CA GLY A 133 -20.28 3.70 -6.87
C GLY A 133 -19.05 4.57 -6.63
N THR A 134 -18.87 5.02 -5.40
CA THR A 134 -17.78 5.94 -5.00
C THR A 134 -16.99 5.47 -3.80
N THR A 135 -17.19 4.23 -3.34
CA THR A 135 -16.40 3.66 -2.25
C THR A 135 -14.95 3.53 -2.70
N PRO A 136 -13.99 4.20 -2.05
CA PRO A 136 -12.60 4.14 -2.47
C PRO A 136 -12.06 2.71 -2.45
N TYR A 137 -11.30 2.35 -3.48
CA TYR A 137 -10.56 1.09 -3.48
C TYR A 137 -9.46 1.12 -2.41
N LYS A 138 -9.05 -0.06 -1.98
CA LYS A 138 -7.96 -0.26 -1.04
C LYS A 138 -7.06 -1.41 -1.49
N LEU A 139 -5.77 -1.16 -1.57
CA LEU A 139 -4.74 -2.17 -1.75
C LEU A 139 -4.10 -2.43 -0.38
N VAL A 140 -4.01 -3.68 0.03
CA VAL A 140 -3.39 -4.07 1.31
C VAL A 140 -2.30 -5.11 1.07
N ALA A 141 -1.22 -5.02 1.82
CA ALA A 141 -0.17 -6.02 1.84
C ALA A 141 0.47 -6.07 3.23
N ASN A 142 0.75 -7.28 3.69
CA ASN A 142 1.26 -7.53 5.03
C ASN A 142 2.71 -8.01 4.99
N THR A 143 3.47 -7.72 6.04
CA THR A 143 4.84 -8.20 6.24
C THR A 143 5.75 -7.92 5.05
N ILE A 144 5.71 -6.70 4.52
CA ILE A 144 6.48 -6.33 3.35
C ILE A 144 7.75 -5.56 3.72
N GLU A 145 8.80 -5.79 2.94
CA GLU A 145 10.09 -5.08 3.03
C GLU A 145 10.20 -3.98 2.01
N LYS A 146 9.46 -4.10 0.88
CA LYS A 146 9.54 -3.17 -0.24
C LYS A 146 8.24 -3.10 -1.01
N ILE A 147 7.84 -1.88 -1.38
CA ILE A 147 6.79 -1.60 -2.36
C ILE A 147 7.35 -0.79 -3.52
N THR A 148 6.92 -1.09 -4.73
CA THR A 148 7.22 -0.28 -5.91
C THR A 148 5.93 0.18 -6.55
N PHE A 149 5.77 1.47 -6.67
CA PHE A 149 4.70 2.10 -7.43
C PHE A 149 5.21 2.49 -8.81
N LYS A 150 4.37 2.26 -9.81
CA LYS A 150 4.66 2.64 -11.19
C LYS A 150 3.46 3.37 -11.77
N HIS A 151 3.72 4.54 -12.34
CA HIS A 151 2.75 5.35 -13.05
C HIS A 151 3.27 5.57 -14.47
N THR A 152 2.51 5.13 -15.46
CA THR A 152 2.89 5.18 -16.88
C THR A 152 1.82 5.93 -17.65
N LEU A 153 2.24 6.82 -18.53
CA LEU A 153 1.39 7.57 -19.43
C LEU A 153 1.91 7.39 -20.88
N SER A 154 1.13 6.75 -21.73
CA SER A 154 1.47 6.51 -23.13
C SER A 154 0.85 7.51 -24.10
N ASN A 155 -0.15 8.27 -23.68
CA ASN A 155 -0.77 9.32 -24.49
C ASN A 155 -0.06 10.66 -24.25
N LEU A 156 0.18 11.39 -25.33
CA LEU A 156 0.98 12.62 -25.36
C LEU A 156 0.13 13.89 -25.35
N THR A 157 -1.17 13.81 -25.10
CA THR A 157 -2.05 14.98 -25.21
C THR A 157 -2.35 15.66 -23.89
N ASP A 158 -2.37 14.90 -22.80
CA ASP A 158 -2.78 15.40 -21.50
C ASP A 158 -1.81 14.98 -20.39
N ALA A 159 -1.50 15.89 -19.49
CA ALA A 159 -0.74 15.57 -18.29
C ALA A 159 -1.59 14.74 -17.32
N SER A 160 -0.96 13.81 -16.61
CA SER A 160 -1.61 13.02 -15.57
C SER A 160 -1.11 13.42 -14.19
N VAL A 161 -2.04 13.59 -13.25
CA VAL A 161 -1.74 13.83 -11.84
C VAL A 161 -2.46 12.78 -11.02
N PHE A 162 -1.68 11.93 -10.36
CA PHE A 162 -2.18 10.93 -9.42
C PHE A 162 -1.93 11.37 -7.98
N SER A 163 -2.89 11.10 -7.10
CA SER A 163 -2.75 11.33 -5.67
C SER A 163 -3.28 10.12 -4.89
N GLY A 164 -2.43 9.52 -4.08
CA GLY A 164 -2.75 8.37 -3.25
C GLY A 164 -2.24 8.53 -1.83
N ILE A 165 -2.82 7.77 -0.91
CA ILE A 165 -2.41 7.73 0.49
C ILE A 165 -1.86 6.36 0.80
N LEU A 166 -0.58 6.31 1.17
CA LEU A 166 0.06 5.15 1.76
C LEU A 166 -0.06 5.25 3.28
N SER A 167 -0.75 4.31 3.87
CA SER A 167 -0.84 4.17 5.32
C SER A 167 -0.09 2.91 5.75
N LEU A 168 0.48 3.00 6.92
CA LEU A 168 1.18 1.91 7.55
C LEU A 168 0.38 1.50 8.76
N THR A 169 0.35 0.21 8.99
CA THR A 169 -0.19 -0.35 10.21
C THR A 169 0.94 -1.04 10.95
N CYS A 170 0.85 -1.05 12.27
CA CYS A 170 1.76 -1.86 13.06
C CYS A 170 1.76 -3.28 12.52
N PHE A 171 2.92 -3.89 12.49
CA PHE A 171 3.03 -5.31 12.25
C PHE A 171 2.38 -6.01 13.43
N ASP A 172 1.29 -6.71 13.17
CA ASP A 172 0.70 -7.59 14.15
C ASP A 172 1.58 -8.84 14.20
N ILE A 173 2.34 -9.01 15.26
CA ILE A 173 3.14 -10.19 15.53
C ILE A 173 2.16 -11.30 15.90
N ASP A 174 2.39 -12.49 15.42
CA ASP A 174 1.75 -13.74 15.79
C ASP A 174 2.92 -14.67 16.15
N THR A 175 3.25 -14.69 17.44
CA THR A 175 4.50 -15.25 17.96
C THR A 175 4.51 -16.77 17.88
N ASP A 176 3.38 -17.42 18.16
CA ASP A 176 3.23 -18.88 18.12
C ASP A 176 2.73 -19.41 16.77
N ASN A 177 2.26 -18.53 15.88
CA ASN A 177 1.72 -18.81 14.55
C ASN A 177 0.41 -19.61 14.55
N ASP A 178 -0.45 -19.38 15.53
CA ASP A 178 -1.77 -20.01 15.62
C ASP A 178 -2.83 -19.29 14.77
N GLY A 179 -2.52 -18.08 14.28
CA GLY A 179 -3.39 -17.24 13.46
C GLY A 179 -4.10 -16.13 14.24
N ILE A 180 -3.87 -16.04 15.55
CA ILE A 180 -4.27 -14.93 16.40
C ILE A 180 -3.03 -14.05 16.61
N VAL A 181 -3.13 -12.77 16.34
CA VAL A 181 -1.99 -11.87 16.53
C VAL A 181 -1.85 -11.52 18.02
N ASP A 182 -0.62 -11.34 18.51
CA ASP A 182 -0.27 -11.10 19.92
C ASP A 182 -1.12 -10.01 20.57
N SER A 183 -1.55 -9.00 19.83
CA SER A 183 -2.42 -7.92 20.35
C SER A 183 -3.85 -8.35 20.67
N PHE A 184 -4.28 -9.51 20.20
CA PHE A 184 -5.59 -10.13 20.46
C PHE A 184 -5.47 -11.52 21.09
N ASP A 185 -4.24 -11.99 21.27
CA ASP A 185 -3.94 -13.24 21.94
C ASP A 185 -3.70 -12.98 23.44
N THR A 186 -4.14 -13.88 24.27
CA THR A 186 -3.93 -13.80 25.72
C THR A 186 -2.74 -14.62 26.19
N ASP A 187 -2.15 -15.45 25.30
CA ASP A 187 -1.00 -16.33 25.55
C ASP A 187 -0.17 -16.37 24.25
N SER A 188 0.48 -15.24 23.93
CA SER A 188 1.07 -14.94 22.63
C SER A 188 2.16 -15.92 22.17
N ASP A 189 2.74 -16.72 23.07
CA ASP A 189 3.76 -17.72 22.74
C ASP A 189 3.34 -19.17 22.98
N ASP A 190 2.04 -19.38 23.36
CA ASP A 190 1.39 -20.68 23.63
C ASP A 190 2.17 -21.54 24.66
N ASP A 191 2.81 -20.87 25.64
CA ASP A 191 3.55 -21.56 26.70
C ASP A 191 2.66 -21.98 27.89
N GLY A 192 1.39 -21.54 27.90
CA GLY A 192 0.38 -21.81 28.91
C GLY A 192 0.41 -20.82 30.07
N CYS A 193 1.12 -19.72 29.95
CA CYS A 193 1.15 -18.62 30.89
C CYS A 193 0.65 -17.34 30.18
N PHE A 194 -0.48 -16.80 30.63
CA PHE A 194 -1.05 -15.62 29.99
C PHE A 194 -0.10 -14.41 30.03
N ASP A 195 -0.04 -13.67 28.91
CA ASP A 195 0.79 -12.46 28.73
C ASP A 195 0.67 -11.45 29.87
N VAL A 196 -0.57 -11.26 30.38
CA VAL A 196 -0.86 -10.37 31.51
C VAL A 196 -0.09 -10.78 32.75
N THR A 197 0.06 -12.09 33.00
CA THR A 197 0.80 -12.66 34.14
C THR A 197 2.30 -12.56 33.92
N GLU A 198 2.78 -12.83 32.71
CA GLU A 198 4.20 -12.70 32.34
C GLU A 198 4.68 -11.25 32.40
N ALA A 199 3.82 -10.31 32.02
CA ALA A 199 4.06 -8.88 32.18
C ALA A 199 4.07 -8.40 33.64
N GLY A 200 3.82 -9.31 34.59
CA GLY A 200 3.87 -9.06 36.03
C GLY A 200 2.61 -8.43 36.62
N PHE A 201 1.50 -8.49 35.90
CA PHE A 201 0.20 -8.08 36.42
C PHE A 201 -0.52 -9.25 37.11
N THR A 202 -1.52 -8.94 37.94
CA THR A 202 -2.36 -9.94 38.58
C THR A 202 -3.59 -10.18 37.70
N ASP A 203 -3.85 -11.44 37.40
CA ASP A 203 -5.05 -11.92 36.75
C ASP A 203 -5.87 -12.68 37.81
N ASP A 204 -6.78 -11.99 38.51
CA ASP A 204 -7.51 -12.51 39.66
C ASP A 204 -8.58 -13.53 39.26
N ASN A 205 -9.08 -13.51 38.04
CA ASN A 205 -10.12 -14.42 37.56
C ASN A 205 -9.58 -15.50 36.61
N GLY A 206 -8.32 -15.40 36.16
CA GLY A 206 -7.66 -16.41 35.36
C GLY A 206 -8.16 -16.45 33.91
N ASP A 207 -8.61 -15.32 33.33
CA ASP A 207 -9.11 -15.24 31.96
C ASP A 207 -8.11 -14.67 30.95
N GLY A 208 -6.88 -14.35 31.38
CA GLY A 208 -5.84 -13.82 30.55
C GLY A 208 -5.99 -12.32 30.19
N VAL A 209 -6.96 -11.64 30.81
CA VAL A 209 -7.24 -10.23 30.52
C VAL A 209 -7.02 -9.37 31.76
N LEU A 210 -6.43 -8.19 31.55
CA LEU A 210 -6.23 -7.24 32.64
C LEU A 210 -7.57 -6.65 33.10
N GLY A 211 -7.97 -6.92 34.32
CA GLY A 211 -9.19 -6.37 34.90
C GLY A 211 -10.02 -7.45 35.59
N THR A 212 -11.16 -7.03 36.15
CA THR A 212 -12.15 -7.92 36.83
C THR A 212 -13.46 -7.88 36.07
#